data_03513bf3a5c4654ef04e65ab0e6f5cf4
#
_entry.id   03513bf3a5c4654ef04e65ab0e6f5cf4
#
_cell.length_a   1.000
_cell.length_b   1.000
_cell.length_c   1.000
_cell.angle_alpha   90.00
_cell.angle_beta   90.00
_cell.angle_gamma   90.00
#
_symmetry.space_group_name_H-M   'P 1'
#
loop_
_entity.id
_entity.type
_entity.pdbx_description
1 polymer ?
#
loop_
_entity_poly.entity_id
_entity_poly.type
_entity_poly.pdbx_seq_one_letter_code
_entity_poly.pdbx_strand_id
1 'polypeptide(L)'
;LTPSRSKFLRALNDYRRLCLGQSCPRHRPLAGMELRLCRDLLVRVLGPSRAQAEKLASSCRALYEEADPSAFWQRLDQLDAAMNNYSLILLLEYRGTRILLPGDTNHMGYGGLAPASLQADLFKVGHHGQRDGISAEQIQAIAPRAVVCCASSDRRYNSADPAILQMMADSGARLYFSDCPPGPDGAVPPPHQALTFTVGAGGAMEGTYLSIPD
;
A
#
# COMPACT_ATOMS: atom_id res chain seq x y z
N LEU A 1 24.36 -16.76 -0.26
CA LEU A 1 23.30 -15.76 -0.02
C LEU A 1 22.75 -15.30 -1.34
N THR A 2 21.43 -15.44 -1.55
CA THR A 2 20.78 -14.80 -2.69
C THR A 2 20.85 -13.27 -2.53
N PRO A 3 20.93 -12.49 -3.62
CA PRO A 3 20.95 -11.03 -3.54
C PRO A 3 19.76 -10.45 -2.75
N SER A 4 18.58 -11.09 -2.83
CA SER A 4 17.37 -10.68 -2.10
C SER A 4 17.52 -10.82 -0.59
N ARG A 5 17.93 -12.00 -0.09
CA ARG A 5 18.19 -12.24 1.34
C ARG A 5 19.19 -11.25 1.94
N SER A 6 20.26 -10.97 1.17
CA SER A 6 21.29 -10.02 1.59
C SER A 6 20.74 -8.60 1.71
N LYS A 7 19.90 -8.16 0.77
CA LYS A 7 19.27 -6.83 0.80
C LYS A 7 18.34 -6.69 1.99
N PHE A 8 17.45 -7.66 2.20
CA PHE A 8 16.46 -7.61 3.27
C PHE A 8 17.11 -7.60 4.65
N LEU A 9 18.06 -8.50 4.90
CA LEU A 9 18.81 -8.54 6.16
C LEU A 9 19.57 -7.22 6.41
N ARG A 10 20.17 -6.63 5.37
CA ARG A 10 20.85 -5.33 5.48
C ARG A 10 19.85 -4.25 5.88
N ALA A 11 18.70 -4.17 5.21
CA ALA A 11 17.66 -3.19 5.50
C ALA A 11 17.16 -3.30 6.95
N LEU A 12 16.93 -4.52 7.45
CA LEU A 12 16.55 -4.75 8.85
C LEU A 12 17.63 -4.26 9.84
N ASN A 13 18.89 -4.55 9.55
CA ASN A 13 20.00 -4.13 10.40
C ASN A 13 20.20 -2.61 10.38
N ASP A 14 20.07 -1.96 9.23
CA ASP A 14 20.18 -0.51 9.09
C ASP A 14 19.00 0.18 9.80
N TYR A 15 17.78 -0.33 9.65
CA TYR A 15 16.63 0.17 10.40
C TYR A 15 16.84 0.05 11.91
N ARG A 16 17.34 -1.09 12.39
CA ARG A 16 17.67 -1.28 13.81
C ARG A 16 18.69 -0.26 14.29
N ARG A 17 19.77 -0.03 13.54
CA ARG A 17 20.81 0.98 13.86
C ARG A 17 20.22 2.38 13.93
N LEU A 18 19.39 2.77 12.94
CA LEU A 18 18.68 4.05 12.94
C LEU A 18 17.79 4.19 14.16
N CYS A 19 17.04 3.14 14.50
CA CYS A 19 16.19 3.15 15.68
C CYS A 19 16.94 3.29 17.00
N LEU A 20 18.16 2.78 17.11
CA LEU A 20 18.98 2.89 18.33
C LEU A 20 19.77 4.19 18.40
N GLY A 21 20.15 4.77 17.26
CA GLY A 21 21.03 5.94 17.17
C GLY A 21 20.33 7.30 17.11
N GLN A 22 18.98 7.34 16.98
CA GLN A 22 18.26 8.59 16.81
C GLN A 22 17.60 9.07 18.10
N SER A 23 17.80 10.34 18.43
CA SER A 23 17.08 11.05 19.52
C SER A 23 15.68 11.56 19.11
N CYS A 24 15.30 11.40 17.86
CA CYS A 24 14.01 11.84 17.32
C CYS A 24 12.85 11.06 17.97
N PRO A 25 11.78 11.73 18.39
CA PRO A 25 10.56 11.06 18.87
C PRO A 25 10.02 10.09 17.82
N ARG A 26 9.74 8.87 18.24
CA ARG A 26 9.23 7.82 17.37
C ARG A 26 7.77 7.55 17.69
N HIS A 27 6.93 7.68 16.68
CA HIS A 27 5.54 7.28 16.78
C HIS A 27 5.35 5.95 16.07
N ARG A 28 4.57 5.06 16.66
CA ARG A 28 4.15 3.80 16.04
C ARG A 28 2.68 3.94 15.68
N PRO A 29 2.36 4.33 14.46
CA PRO A 29 0.97 4.43 14.04
C PRO A 29 0.36 3.03 14.02
N LEU A 30 -0.77 2.88 14.69
CA LEU A 30 -1.55 1.65 14.77
C LEU A 30 -3.01 1.94 14.45
N ALA A 31 -3.72 0.92 14.03
CA ALA A 31 -5.15 1.00 13.76
C ALA A 31 -5.91 1.66 14.90
N GLY A 32 -6.81 2.57 14.55
CA GLY A 32 -7.58 3.39 15.48
C GLY A 32 -6.96 4.75 15.82
N MET A 33 -5.71 5.01 15.40
CA MET A 33 -5.12 6.34 15.55
C MET A 33 -5.69 7.31 14.51
N GLU A 34 -5.92 8.54 14.95
CA GLU A 34 -6.39 9.64 14.11
C GLU A 34 -5.45 10.84 14.23
N LEU A 35 -5.19 11.49 13.10
CA LEU A 35 -4.37 12.69 13.03
C LEU A 35 -5.10 13.74 12.20
N ARG A 36 -5.50 14.84 12.84
CA ARG A 36 -6.06 16.00 12.16
C ARG A 36 -4.95 16.95 11.73
N LEU A 37 -4.63 16.96 10.44
CA LEU A 37 -3.56 17.80 9.89
C LEU A 37 -4.00 19.25 9.69
N CYS A 38 -5.28 19.47 9.37
CA CYS A 38 -5.90 20.78 9.30
C CYS A 38 -7.42 20.65 9.52
N ARG A 39 -8.15 21.77 9.41
CA ARG A 39 -9.60 21.81 9.62
C ARG A 39 -10.34 20.78 8.76
N ASP A 40 -9.93 20.62 7.51
CA ASP A 40 -10.65 19.85 6.50
C ASP A 40 -10.01 18.48 6.23
N LEU A 41 -8.84 18.16 6.82
CA LEU A 41 -8.10 16.91 6.57
C LEU A 41 -7.92 16.10 7.85
N LEU A 42 -8.56 14.96 7.89
CA LEU A 42 -8.39 13.92 8.90
C LEU A 42 -7.72 12.70 8.28
N VAL A 43 -6.67 12.20 8.91
CA VAL A 43 -6.00 10.95 8.56
C VAL A 43 -6.34 9.90 9.62
N ARG A 44 -6.87 8.78 9.19
CA ARG A 44 -7.13 7.61 10.04
C ARG A 44 -6.15 6.50 9.70
N VAL A 45 -5.57 5.90 10.71
CA VAL A 45 -4.76 4.69 10.57
C VAL A 45 -5.68 3.48 10.68
N LEU A 46 -5.82 2.73 9.59
CA LEU A 46 -6.61 1.50 9.56
C LEU A 46 -5.76 0.25 9.85
N GLY A 47 -4.47 0.28 9.51
CA GLY A 47 -3.53 -0.80 9.73
C GLY A 47 -2.09 -0.29 9.88
N PRO A 48 -1.19 -1.10 10.45
CA PRO A 48 -1.44 -2.40 11.04
C PRO A 48 -2.19 -2.31 12.38
N SER A 49 -2.90 -3.38 12.73
CA SER A 49 -3.49 -3.52 14.07
C SER A 49 -2.40 -3.74 15.12
N ARG A 50 -2.73 -3.55 16.39
CA ARG A 50 -1.80 -3.86 17.49
C ARG A 50 -1.34 -5.32 17.45
N ALA A 51 -2.24 -6.27 17.20
CA ALA A 51 -1.90 -7.68 17.10
C ALA A 51 -0.94 -7.98 15.95
N GLN A 52 -1.13 -7.34 14.78
CA GLN A 52 -0.20 -7.46 13.65
C GLN A 52 1.18 -6.90 14.02
N ALA A 53 1.24 -5.73 14.65
CA ALA A 53 2.50 -5.12 15.05
C ALA A 53 3.24 -5.96 16.12
N GLU A 54 2.53 -6.56 17.08
CA GLU A 54 3.07 -7.47 18.06
C GLU A 54 3.60 -8.76 17.42
N LYS A 55 2.85 -9.33 16.46
CA LYS A 55 3.28 -10.48 15.68
C LYS A 55 4.57 -10.19 14.92
N LEU A 56 4.67 -9.03 14.22
CA LEU A 56 5.89 -8.61 13.54
C LEU A 56 7.06 -8.48 14.51
N ALA A 57 6.86 -7.79 15.63
CA ALA A 57 7.90 -7.63 16.66
C ALA A 57 8.38 -8.98 17.23
N SER A 58 7.47 -9.92 17.45
CA SER A 58 7.79 -11.27 17.88
C SER A 58 8.58 -12.05 16.82
N SER A 59 8.17 -11.96 15.56
CA SER A 59 8.89 -12.61 14.45
C SER A 59 10.30 -12.05 14.27
N CYS A 60 10.47 -10.73 14.40
CA CYS A 60 11.80 -10.10 14.36
C CYS A 60 12.68 -10.56 15.54
N ARG A 61 12.10 -10.65 16.74
CA ARG A 61 12.84 -11.14 17.92
C ARG A 61 13.28 -12.58 17.71
N ALA A 62 12.36 -13.46 17.33
CA ALA A 62 12.66 -14.87 17.06
C ALA A 62 13.71 -15.06 15.97
N LEU A 63 13.76 -14.16 14.96
CA LEU A 63 14.82 -14.18 13.96
C LEU A 63 16.20 -13.86 14.55
N TYR A 64 16.29 -12.83 15.41
CA TYR A 64 17.57 -12.41 15.99
C TYR A 64 18.06 -13.31 17.12
N GLU A 65 17.18 -14.11 17.74
CA GLU A 65 17.49 -15.09 18.79
C GLU A 65 17.82 -16.49 18.21
N GLU A 66 17.59 -16.69 16.87
CA GLU A 66 17.82 -17.98 16.24
C GLU A 66 19.33 -18.28 16.10
N ALA A 67 19.77 -19.37 16.69
CA ALA A 67 21.16 -19.82 16.68
C ALA A 67 21.48 -20.78 15.52
N ASP A 68 20.48 -21.54 15.05
CA ASP A 68 20.66 -22.44 13.90
C ASP A 68 20.68 -21.67 12.58
N PRO A 69 21.78 -21.74 11.81
CA PRO A 69 21.87 -20.99 10.56
C PRO A 69 20.78 -21.32 9.53
N SER A 70 20.33 -22.58 9.45
CA SER A 70 19.31 -23.00 8.50
C SER A 70 17.95 -22.44 8.89
N ALA A 71 17.60 -22.55 10.17
CA ALA A 71 16.37 -21.99 10.72
C ALA A 71 16.36 -20.45 10.62
N PHE A 72 17.51 -19.78 10.83
CA PHE A 72 17.64 -18.33 10.66
C PHE A 72 17.25 -17.90 9.23
N TRP A 73 17.79 -18.56 8.20
CA TRP A 73 17.48 -18.21 6.82
C TRP A 73 16.01 -18.50 6.46
N GLN A 74 15.46 -19.57 6.97
CA GLN A 74 14.04 -19.88 6.78
C GLN A 74 13.13 -18.82 7.42
N ARG A 75 13.44 -18.39 8.64
CA ARG A 75 12.69 -17.31 9.31
C ARG A 75 12.82 -15.98 8.59
N LEU A 76 14.01 -15.68 8.07
CA LEU A 76 14.25 -14.45 7.30
C LEU A 76 13.38 -14.43 6.03
N ASP A 77 13.30 -15.53 5.28
CA ASP A 77 12.47 -15.64 4.09
C ASP A 77 10.98 -15.51 4.43
N GLN A 78 10.53 -16.14 5.52
CA GLN A 78 9.15 -16.02 5.98
C GLN A 78 8.80 -14.57 6.39
N LEU A 79 9.73 -13.88 7.04
CA LEU A 79 9.55 -12.50 7.44
C LEU A 79 9.50 -11.57 6.21
N ASP A 80 10.42 -11.75 5.25
CA ASP A 80 10.48 -10.99 4.01
C ASP A 80 9.17 -11.13 3.23
N ALA A 81 8.70 -12.35 3.03
CA ALA A 81 7.44 -12.64 2.33
C ALA A 81 6.20 -12.05 3.03
N ALA A 82 6.26 -11.84 4.35
CA ALA A 82 5.14 -11.31 5.11
C ALA A 82 5.17 -9.79 5.31
N MET A 83 6.27 -9.10 4.97
CA MET A 83 6.48 -7.69 5.33
C MET A 83 5.37 -6.77 4.81
N ASN A 84 4.91 -7.00 3.60
CA ASN A 84 3.86 -6.18 2.99
C ASN A 84 2.53 -6.23 3.76
N ASN A 85 2.24 -7.33 4.48
CA ASN A 85 1.05 -7.45 5.32
C ASN A 85 1.06 -6.52 6.55
N TYR A 86 2.21 -5.91 6.84
CA TYR A 86 2.36 -4.95 7.94
C TYR A 86 2.49 -3.50 7.46
N SER A 87 2.18 -3.25 6.20
CA SER A 87 2.15 -1.89 5.63
C SER A 87 1.18 -0.99 6.37
N LEU A 88 1.50 0.28 6.41
CA LEU A 88 0.63 1.30 6.95
C LEU A 88 -0.55 1.53 6.00
N ILE A 89 -1.76 1.29 6.49
CA ILE A 89 -3.00 1.54 5.76
C ILE A 89 -3.61 2.83 6.27
N LEU A 90 -3.69 3.84 5.42
CA LEU A 90 -4.24 5.15 5.74
C LEU A 90 -5.54 5.41 4.99
N LEU A 91 -6.51 5.96 5.70
CA LEU A 91 -7.71 6.57 5.13
C LEU A 91 -7.65 8.07 5.39
N LEU A 92 -7.61 8.85 4.33
CA LEU A 92 -7.68 10.30 4.37
C LEU A 92 -9.12 10.73 4.12
N GLU A 93 -9.62 11.62 4.96
CA GLU A 93 -10.94 12.24 4.78
C GLU A 93 -10.73 13.74 4.56
N TYR A 94 -11.03 14.20 3.36
CA TYR A 94 -10.87 15.61 2.98
C TYR A 94 -12.10 16.11 2.26
N ARG A 95 -12.78 17.10 2.86
CA ARG A 95 -13.99 17.72 2.30
C ARG A 95 -15.07 16.74 1.83
N GLY A 96 -15.27 15.67 2.59
CA GLY A 96 -16.22 14.60 2.25
C GLY A 96 -15.72 13.55 1.26
N THR A 97 -14.52 13.71 0.71
CA THR A 97 -13.86 12.70 -0.12
C THR A 97 -12.98 11.80 0.74
N ARG A 98 -13.10 10.50 0.53
CA ARG A 98 -12.31 9.46 1.23
C ARG A 98 -11.27 8.88 0.29
N ILE A 99 -10.01 8.84 0.74
CA ILE A 99 -8.87 8.38 -0.05
C ILE A 99 -8.18 7.25 0.73
N LEU A 100 -8.15 6.05 0.18
CA LEU A 100 -7.53 4.88 0.79
C LEU A 100 -6.14 4.64 0.20
N LEU A 101 -5.12 4.70 1.06
CA LEU A 101 -3.71 4.49 0.74
C LEU A 101 -3.16 3.29 1.55
N PRO A 102 -3.14 2.09 1.00
CA PRO A 102 -2.76 0.88 1.73
C PRO A 102 -1.25 0.60 1.72
N GLY A 103 -0.42 1.46 1.15
CA GLY A 103 0.99 1.14 0.92
C GLY A 103 1.15 -0.05 -0.02
N ASP A 104 1.98 -1.00 0.37
CA ASP A 104 2.19 -2.26 -0.37
C ASP A 104 1.48 -3.45 0.30
N THR A 105 0.43 -3.16 1.07
CA THR A 105 -0.42 -4.20 1.68
C THR A 105 -0.96 -5.12 0.60
N ASN A 106 -0.81 -6.43 0.82
CA ASN A 106 -1.52 -7.44 0.04
C ASN A 106 -2.88 -7.78 0.70
N HIS A 107 -3.71 -8.59 0.03
CA HIS A 107 -5.07 -8.90 0.50
C HIS A 107 -5.13 -9.43 1.94
N MET A 108 -4.09 -10.12 2.42
CA MET A 108 -4.03 -10.64 3.80
C MET A 108 -3.85 -9.53 4.84
N GLY A 109 -3.18 -8.43 4.49
CA GLY A 109 -2.93 -7.31 5.40
C GLY A 109 -4.20 -6.54 5.76
N TYR A 110 -5.27 -6.65 4.98
CA TYR A 110 -6.59 -6.08 5.31
C TYR A 110 -7.36 -6.94 6.32
N GLY A 111 -6.84 -8.09 6.72
CA GLY A 111 -7.53 -9.01 7.63
C GLY A 111 -7.96 -8.34 8.93
N GLY A 112 -9.23 -8.52 9.30
CA GLY A 112 -9.83 -7.93 10.49
C GLY A 112 -10.36 -6.50 10.34
N LEU A 113 -10.20 -5.85 9.18
CA LEU A 113 -10.83 -4.56 8.92
C LEU A 113 -12.31 -4.74 8.56
N ALA A 114 -13.17 -3.94 9.19
CA ALA A 114 -14.58 -3.94 8.85
C ALA A 114 -14.78 -3.39 7.43
N PRO A 115 -15.63 -4.03 6.58
CA PRO A 115 -15.87 -3.57 5.22
C PRO A 115 -16.25 -2.08 5.14
N ALA A 116 -17.10 -1.60 6.03
CA ALA A 116 -17.50 -0.19 6.07
C ALA A 116 -16.35 0.80 6.33
N SER A 117 -15.26 0.36 6.98
CA SER A 117 -14.09 1.21 7.21
C SER A 117 -13.23 1.37 5.95
N LEU A 118 -13.38 0.47 4.98
CA LEU A 118 -12.61 0.49 3.72
C LEU A 118 -13.20 1.40 2.65
N GLN A 119 -14.48 1.77 2.74
CA GLN A 119 -15.13 2.62 1.73
C GLN A 119 -14.30 3.86 1.41
N ALA A 120 -14.05 4.09 0.12
CA ALA A 120 -13.25 5.23 -0.34
C ALA A 120 -13.64 5.63 -1.77
N ASP A 121 -13.59 6.93 -2.06
CA ASP A 121 -13.81 7.50 -3.39
C ASP A 121 -12.61 7.29 -4.30
N LEU A 122 -11.40 7.41 -3.73
CA LEU A 122 -10.12 7.17 -4.40
C LEU A 122 -9.38 6.05 -3.68
N PHE A 123 -8.96 5.06 -4.44
CA PHE A 123 -8.17 3.94 -3.95
C PHE A 123 -6.85 3.79 -4.69
N LYS A 124 -5.72 3.85 -3.99
CA LYS A 124 -4.43 3.40 -4.53
C LYS A 124 -4.38 1.89 -4.36
N VAL A 125 -4.16 1.16 -5.45
CA VAL A 125 -4.00 -0.30 -5.39
C VAL A 125 -2.81 -0.68 -4.51
N GLY A 126 -3.01 -1.64 -3.62
CA GLY A 126 -1.94 -2.20 -2.80
C GLY A 126 -0.91 -2.93 -3.66
N HIS A 127 0.32 -3.06 -3.17
CA HIS A 127 1.40 -3.87 -3.74
C HIS A 127 1.57 -3.67 -5.25
N HIS A 128 1.46 -2.41 -5.73
CA HIS A 128 1.62 -2.04 -7.14
C HIS A 128 0.69 -2.79 -8.12
N GLY A 129 -0.44 -3.30 -7.63
CA GLY A 129 -1.34 -4.12 -8.43
C GLY A 129 -0.79 -5.53 -8.74
N GLN A 130 0.10 -6.06 -7.91
CA GLN A 130 0.46 -7.48 -7.99
C GLN A 130 -0.76 -8.35 -7.69
N ARG A 131 -0.71 -9.62 -8.12
CA ARG A 131 -1.84 -10.56 -8.06
C ARG A 131 -2.43 -10.74 -6.66
N ASP A 132 -1.65 -10.52 -5.63
CA ASP A 132 -2.06 -10.59 -4.22
C ASP A 132 -2.43 -9.23 -3.61
N GLY A 133 -2.40 -8.14 -4.39
CA GLY A 133 -2.59 -6.78 -3.90
C GLY A 133 -3.98 -6.49 -3.34
N ILE A 134 -5.03 -7.20 -3.83
CA ILE A 134 -6.41 -7.04 -3.36
C ILE A 134 -7.25 -8.25 -3.76
N SER A 135 -8.35 -8.51 -3.02
CA SER A 135 -9.36 -9.49 -3.38
C SER A 135 -10.64 -8.85 -3.95
N ALA A 136 -11.50 -9.67 -4.59
CA ALA A 136 -12.77 -9.22 -5.12
C ALA A 136 -13.71 -8.67 -4.03
N GLU A 137 -13.74 -9.30 -2.86
CA GLU A 137 -14.55 -8.85 -1.73
C GLU A 137 -14.06 -7.50 -1.20
N GLN A 138 -12.76 -7.28 -1.20
CA GLN A 138 -12.16 -6.03 -0.74
C GLN A 138 -12.46 -4.88 -1.70
N ILE A 139 -12.34 -5.07 -3.02
CA ILE A 139 -12.68 -4.01 -3.98
C ILE A 139 -14.17 -3.65 -3.92
N GLN A 140 -15.04 -4.63 -3.70
CA GLN A 140 -16.48 -4.39 -3.47
C GLN A 140 -16.72 -3.61 -2.18
N ALA A 141 -15.99 -3.91 -1.09
CA ALA A 141 -16.11 -3.18 0.17
C ALA A 141 -15.59 -1.74 0.07
N ILE A 142 -14.54 -1.51 -0.71
CA ILE A 142 -13.98 -0.18 -0.96
C ILE A 142 -14.95 0.64 -1.81
N ALA A 143 -15.57 0.03 -2.82
CA ALA A 143 -16.50 0.65 -3.76
C ALA A 143 -15.99 1.98 -4.34
N PRO A 144 -14.77 2.02 -4.92
CA PRO A 144 -14.12 3.25 -5.32
C PRO A 144 -14.75 3.85 -6.58
N ARG A 145 -14.73 5.18 -6.70
CA ARG A 145 -15.07 5.91 -7.93
C ARG A 145 -13.87 6.02 -8.87
N ALA A 146 -12.68 6.07 -8.30
CA ALA A 146 -11.40 6.09 -9.01
C ALA A 146 -10.37 5.18 -8.34
N VAL A 147 -9.56 4.53 -9.15
CA VAL A 147 -8.47 3.65 -8.72
C VAL A 147 -7.17 4.12 -9.35
N VAL A 148 -6.11 4.18 -8.55
CA VAL A 148 -4.75 4.47 -9.03
C VAL A 148 -3.91 3.22 -8.90
N CYS A 149 -3.34 2.77 -10.01
CA CYS A 149 -2.31 1.73 -10.03
C CYS A 149 -0.93 2.36 -10.22
N CYS A 150 -0.08 2.24 -9.21
CA CYS A 150 1.30 2.70 -9.26
C CYS A 150 2.21 1.53 -9.65
N ALA A 151 2.20 1.18 -10.93
CA ALA A 151 2.99 0.09 -11.50
C ALA A 151 3.92 0.61 -12.59
N SER A 152 5.00 -0.11 -12.83
CA SER A 152 5.94 0.18 -13.91
C SER A 152 5.41 -0.36 -15.24
N SER A 153 5.62 0.39 -16.34
CA SER A 153 5.23 -0.02 -17.70
C SER A 153 5.94 -1.28 -18.19
N ASP A 154 7.13 -1.56 -17.67
CA ASP A 154 7.88 -2.78 -17.97
C ASP A 154 7.40 -4.01 -17.18
N ARG A 155 6.35 -3.86 -16.39
CA ARG A 155 5.73 -4.91 -15.57
C ARG A 155 6.69 -5.68 -14.68
N ARG A 156 7.74 -5.04 -14.19
CA ARG A 156 8.64 -5.65 -13.22
C ARG A 156 7.85 -6.22 -12.05
N TYR A 157 8.29 -7.38 -11.58
CA TYR A 157 7.67 -8.10 -10.45
C TYR A 157 6.19 -8.47 -10.67
N ASN A 158 5.76 -8.64 -11.94
CA ASN A 158 4.36 -8.87 -12.31
C ASN A 158 3.41 -7.75 -11.85
N SER A 159 3.91 -6.56 -11.68
CA SER A 159 3.09 -5.36 -11.41
C SER A 159 2.44 -4.90 -12.69
N ALA A 160 1.43 -4.33 -12.62
CA ALA A 160 -0.01 -4.47 -12.67
C ALA A 160 -0.40 -5.83 -13.29
N ASP A 161 -0.74 -6.80 -12.46
CA ASP A 161 -1.26 -8.10 -12.92
C ASP A 161 -2.55 -7.90 -13.71
N PRO A 162 -2.69 -8.48 -14.92
CA PRO A 162 -3.88 -8.32 -15.74
C PRO A 162 -5.19 -8.69 -15.03
N ALA A 163 -5.19 -9.71 -14.16
CA ALA A 163 -6.38 -10.10 -13.42
C ALA A 163 -6.79 -9.03 -12.38
N ILE A 164 -5.83 -8.37 -11.77
CA ILE A 164 -6.09 -7.24 -10.86
C ILE A 164 -6.65 -6.04 -11.63
N LEU A 165 -6.06 -5.70 -12.78
CA LEU A 165 -6.57 -4.62 -13.63
C LEU A 165 -7.98 -4.90 -14.11
N GLN A 166 -8.28 -6.14 -14.52
CA GLN A 166 -9.64 -6.54 -14.92
C GLN A 166 -10.62 -6.41 -13.75
N MET A 167 -10.26 -6.91 -12.57
CA MET A 167 -11.08 -6.79 -11.36
C MET A 167 -11.39 -5.31 -11.02
N MET A 168 -10.41 -4.41 -11.19
CA MET A 168 -10.60 -2.98 -10.99
C MET A 168 -11.57 -2.39 -12.04
N ALA A 169 -11.41 -2.75 -13.31
CA ALA A 169 -12.31 -2.31 -14.37
C ALA A 169 -13.75 -2.80 -14.14
N ASP A 170 -13.92 -4.06 -13.76
CA ASP A 170 -15.21 -4.68 -13.47
C ASP A 170 -15.93 -4.02 -12.27
N SER A 171 -15.19 -3.36 -11.38
CA SER A 171 -15.79 -2.59 -10.28
C SER A 171 -16.51 -1.31 -10.72
N GLY A 172 -16.37 -0.91 -12.00
CA GLY A 172 -16.92 0.33 -12.55
C GLY A 172 -16.14 1.59 -12.18
N ALA A 173 -15.01 1.46 -11.45
CA ALA A 173 -14.15 2.58 -11.12
C ALA A 173 -13.36 3.08 -12.33
N ARG A 174 -13.11 4.38 -12.40
CA ARG A 174 -12.19 4.94 -13.38
C ARG A 174 -10.75 4.59 -13.02
N LEU A 175 -10.00 3.99 -13.95
CA LEU A 175 -8.62 3.58 -13.75
C LEU A 175 -7.65 4.71 -14.13
N TYR A 176 -6.64 4.89 -13.28
CA TYR A 176 -5.51 5.80 -13.50
C TYR A 176 -4.21 5.07 -13.20
N PHE A 177 -3.13 5.49 -13.87
CA PHE A 177 -1.82 4.85 -13.76
C PHE A 177 -0.74 5.89 -13.52
N SER A 178 0.23 5.58 -12.67
CA SER A 178 1.40 6.43 -12.43
C SER A 178 2.48 6.29 -13.52
N ASP A 179 2.38 5.28 -14.35
CA ASP A 179 3.19 4.99 -15.53
C ASP A 179 2.24 4.53 -16.65
N CYS A 180 2.74 4.00 -17.75
CA CYS A 180 1.95 3.65 -18.94
C CYS A 180 1.83 2.14 -19.19
N PRO A 181 1.42 1.29 -18.22
CA PRO A 181 1.11 -0.10 -18.53
C PRO A 181 -0.17 -0.17 -19.37
N PRO A 182 -0.30 -1.12 -20.29
CA PRO A 182 -1.55 -1.32 -21.00
C PRO A 182 -2.67 -1.72 -20.01
N GLY A 183 -3.81 -1.06 -20.14
CA GLY A 183 -5.03 -1.40 -19.39
C GLY A 183 -5.66 -2.74 -19.82
N PRO A 184 -6.77 -3.16 -19.19
CA PRO A 184 -7.47 -4.40 -19.52
C PRO A 184 -8.00 -4.44 -20.95
N ASP A 185 -8.39 -3.28 -21.49
CA ASP A 185 -8.87 -3.05 -22.85
C ASP A 185 -7.74 -2.80 -23.86
N GLY A 186 -6.48 -2.86 -23.43
CA GLY A 186 -5.31 -2.52 -24.21
C GLY A 186 -5.07 -1.01 -24.36
N ALA A 187 -5.91 -0.15 -23.79
CA ALA A 187 -5.68 1.29 -23.79
C ALA A 187 -4.44 1.63 -22.96
N VAL A 188 -3.63 2.54 -23.45
CA VAL A 188 -2.44 3.06 -22.76
C VAL A 188 -2.74 4.48 -22.30
N PRO A 189 -2.42 4.84 -21.06
CA PRO A 189 -2.54 6.23 -20.60
C PRO A 189 -1.74 7.19 -21.49
N PRO A 190 -2.13 8.46 -21.59
CA PRO A 190 -1.33 9.44 -22.32
C PRO A 190 0.05 9.56 -21.66
N PRO A 191 1.12 9.87 -22.43
CA PRO A 191 2.43 10.19 -21.85
C PRO A 191 2.30 11.31 -20.81
N HIS A 192 2.87 11.11 -19.62
CA HIS A 192 2.77 12.05 -18.51
C HIS A 192 3.97 11.91 -17.57
N GLN A 193 4.27 12.96 -16.81
CA GLN A 193 5.27 12.94 -15.73
C GLN A 193 4.63 12.89 -14.35
N ALA A 194 3.36 13.24 -14.24
CA ALA A 194 2.63 13.17 -12.97
C ALA A 194 1.14 12.89 -13.18
N LEU A 195 0.52 12.31 -12.15
CA LEU A 195 -0.91 12.18 -12.02
C LEU A 195 -1.34 12.95 -10.76
N THR A 196 -2.29 13.85 -10.91
CA THR A 196 -2.84 14.65 -9.81
C THR A 196 -4.32 14.37 -9.61
N PHE A 197 -4.76 14.48 -8.37
CA PHE A 197 -6.18 14.49 -8.03
C PHE A 197 -6.52 15.79 -7.31
N THR A 198 -7.48 16.52 -7.86
CA THR A 198 -8.01 17.72 -7.23
C THR A 198 -9.34 17.41 -6.57
N VAL A 199 -9.47 17.78 -5.28
CA VAL A 199 -10.73 17.65 -4.52
C VAL A 199 -11.29 19.04 -4.31
N GLY A 200 -12.39 19.33 -4.99
CA GLY A 200 -13.11 20.59 -4.90
C GLY A 200 -14.04 20.70 -3.68
N ALA A 201 -14.72 21.83 -3.58
CA ALA A 201 -15.79 22.02 -2.61
C ALA A 201 -16.92 21.00 -2.85
N GLY A 202 -17.42 20.40 -1.77
CA GLY A 202 -18.49 19.38 -1.87
C GLY A 202 -18.01 17.99 -2.31
N GLY A 203 -16.69 17.72 -2.31
CA GLY A 203 -16.17 16.38 -2.57
C GLY A 203 -16.10 15.99 -4.06
N ALA A 204 -16.25 16.94 -4.97
CA ALA A 204 -15.95 16.68 -6.39
C ALA A 204 -14.48 16.36 -6.56
N MET A 205 -14.18 15.22 -7.21
CA MET A 205 -12.82 14.74 -7.42
C MET A 205 -12.54 14.57 -8.90
N GLU A 206 -11.40 15.12 -9.35
CA GLU A 206 -10.93 15.03 -10.73
C GLU A 206 -9.48 14.58 -10.76
N GLY A 207 -9.19 13.54 -11.59
CA GLY A 207 -7.84 13.06 -11.85
C GLY A 207 -7.34 13.60 -13.19
N THR A 208 -6.13 14.15 -13.21
CA THR A 208 -5.51 14.76 -14.39
C THR A 208 -4.09 14.27 -14.57
N TYR A 209 -3.76 13.80 -15.78
CA TYR A 209 -2.40 13.52 -16.20
C TYR A 209 -1.71 14.84 -16.60
N LEU A 210 -0.55 15.09 -16.01
CA LEU A 210 0.25 16.28 -16.26
C LEU A 210 1.47 15.93 -17.11
N SER A 211 1.65 16.66 -18.20
CA SER A 211 2.89 16.69 -18.98
C SER A 211 3.60 17.99 -18.66
N ILE A 212 4.89 17.90 -18.32
CA ILE A 212 5.73 19.09 -18.18
C ILE A 212 6.27 19.40 -19.57
N PRO A 213 6.06 20.61 -20.11
CA PRO A 213 6.70 21.00 -21.36
C PRO A 213 8.22 20.91 -21.21
N ASP A 214 8.90 20.44 -22.25
CA ASP A 214 10.36 20.40 -22.34
C ASP A 214 10.97 21.80 -22.24
#